data_2c5d624381858c0388d115b599061e5e
#
_entry.id   2c5d624381858c0388d115b599061e5e
#
_cell.length_a   1.000
_cell.length_b   1.000
_cell.length_c   1.000
_cell.angle_alpha   90.00
_cell.angle_beta   90.00
_cell.angle_gamma   90.00
#
_symmetry.space_group_name_H-M   'P 1'
#
loop_
_entity.id
_entity.type
_entity.pdbx_description
1 polymer ?
#
loop_
_entity_poly.entity_id
_entity_poly.type
_entity_poly.pdbx_seq_one_letter_code
_entity_poly.pdbx_strand_id
1 'polypeptide(L)'
;MDEEALLKQFAAQFAHGPDDADDTDAAAAAQGADSTANQVADDADQSPATFDTQQFLNGLDAIFDRHTAATEAGPYLEQAMVDAENAGDEAGLLTVLNETMGFYRSQGRHKENQWIVQRALELAARMGLTTGTSEAWAITLINCATSMRAAKQYDQAEDLYHQAQSVCRHSLAPTDRRLAALHNNLSMLYSETNRPDKAELELREALRIIEASSVNPDADIDVSSSHTNLALTLLTEHKLEDAHWHAAKALEIYRTGHLEHSAHYASALAGFAQVCFAERRYADAVTGYRHALAVIEECYGKDTDYWRITADNLRQAEEAAAQAGVTVDNAGVAGDAGALPQSGSRLPNSPAQGKTGA
;
A
#
# COMPACT_ATOMS: atom_id res chain seq x y z
N MET A 1 -8.39 -25.99 13.51
CA MET A 1 -7.38 -25.35 12.65
C MET A 1 -6.24 -24.95 13.58
N ASP A 2 -5.00 -25.18 13.18
CA ASP A 2 -3.83 -24.84 13.98
C ASP A 2 -3.74 -23.32 14.12
N GLU A 3 -3.43 -22.81 15.33
CA GLU A 3 -3.34 -21.38 15.65
C GLU A 3 -2.32 -20.66 14.71
N GLU A 4 -1.24 -21.34 14.35
CA GLU A 4 -0.24 -20.87 13.42
C GLU A 4 -0.75 -20.74 11.98
N ALA A 5 -1.59 -21.67 11.52
CA ALA A 5 -2.24 -21.60 10.21
C ALA A 5 -3.25 -20.45 10.14
N LEU A 6 -3.92 -20.17 11.24
CA LEU A 6 -4.88 -19.07 11.37
C LEU A 6 -4.15 -17.72 11.27
N LEU A 7 -3.05 -17.55 12.01
CA LEU A 7 -2.25 -16.32 11.99
C LEU A 7 -1.65 -16.05 10.62
N LYS A 8 -1.16 -17.08 9.91
CA LYS A 8 -0.64 -16.95 8.54
C LYS A 8 -1.73 -16.59 7.53
N GLN A 9 -2.92 -17.18 7.68
CA GLN A 9 -4.07 -16.85 6.82
C GLN A 9 -4.52 -15.40 7.02
N PHE A 10 -4.51 -14.90 8.25
CA PHE A 10 -4.86 -13.52 8.58
C PHE A 10 -3.83 -12.51 8.08
N ALA A 11 -2.54 -12.74 8.29
CA ALA A 11 -1.49 -11.85 7.80
C ALA A 11 -1.54 -11.69 6.27
N ALA A 12 -1.82 -12.78 5.53
CA ALA A 12 -1.98 -12.74 4.07
C ALA A 12 -3.24 -11.98 3.62
N GLN A 13 -4.30 -11.95 4.44
CA GLN A 13 -5.57 -11.29 4.09
C GLN A 13 -5.53 -9.77 4.31
N PHE A 14 -4.77 -9.29 5.30
CA PHE A 14 -4.63 -7.86 5.60
C PHE A 14 -3.39 -7.22 4.95
N ALA A 15 -2.45 -8.03 4.45
CA ALA A 15 -1.40 -7.56 3.55
C ALA A 15 -1.99 -7.07 2.19
N HIS A 16 -3.21 -7.48 1.88
CA HIS A 16 -4.03 -7.00 0.77
C HIS A 16 -5.16 -6.13 1.35
N GLY A 17 -4.83 -4.95 1.89
CA GLY A 17 -5.82 -3.93 2.24
C GLY A 17 -6.59 -3.48 0.98
N PRO A 18 -7.68 -2.73 1.14
CA PRO A 18 -8.45 -2.18 0.02
C PRO A 18 -7.62 -1.30 -0.94
N ASP A 19 -6.39 -0.99 -0.58
CA ASP A 19 -5.42 -0.20 -1.36
C ASP A 19 -4.81 -0.95 -2.56
N ASP A 20 -4.99 -2.26 -2.71
CA ASP A 20 -4.64 -2.93 -3.97
C ASP A 20 -5.52 -2.47 -5.17
N ALA A 21 -6.57 -1.69 -4.90
CA ALA A 21 -7.39 -1.02 -5.91
C ALA A 21 -6.98 0.45 -6.12
N ASP A 22 -6.16 1.05 -5.24
CA ASP A 22 -5.87 2.50 -5.21
C ASP A 22 -4.36 2.80 -5.17
N ASP A 23 -3.50 1.89 -5.67
CA ASP A 23 -2.07 2.14 -5.94
C ASP A 23 -1.83 3.23 -7.03
N THR A 24 -2.89 4.00 -7.35
CA THR A 24 -2.80 5.21 -8.18
C THR A 24 -2.06 6.35 -7.45
N ASP A 25 -1.94 6.29 -6.12
CA ASP A 25 -1.20 7.31 -5.36
C ASP A 25 0.32 7.28 -5.57
N ALA A 26 0.89 6.16 -6.02
CA ALA A 26 2.31 6.14 -6.42
C ALA A 26 2.55 6.91 -7.74
N ALA A 27 1.53 7.00 -8.60
CA ALA A 27 1.56 7.80 -9.81
C ALA A 27 1.25 9.28 -9.54
N ALA A 28 0.38 9.58 -8.57
CA ALA A 28 0.05 10.95 -8.18
C ALA A 28 1.22 11.70 -7.52
N ALA A 29 2.14 11.00 -6.85
CA ALA A 29 3.36 11.59 -6.31
C ALA A 29 4.37 12.08 -7.39
N ALA A 30 4.19 11.70 -8.66
CA ALA A 30 5.02 12.13 -9.78
C ALA A 30 4.58 13.46 -10.41
N GLN A 31 3.47 14.06 -10.00
CA GLN A 31 2.90 15.27 -10.63
C GLN A 31 3.48 16.61 -10.11
N GLY A 32 4.57 16.61 -9.34
CA GLY A 32 5.19 17.79 -8.74
C GLY A 32 6.38 18.42 -9.51
N ALA A 33 6.48 18.29 -10.83
CA ALA A 33 7.59 18.90 -11.60
C ALA A 33 7.10 19.87 -12.69
N ASP A 34 7.08 21.12 -12.30
CA ASP A 34 7.37 22.37 -13.05
C ASP A 34 6.85 22.50 -14.50
N SER A 35 5.74 23.26 -14.62
CA SER A 35 5.24 23.81 -15.88
C SER A 35 5.74 25.24 -16.12
N THR A 36 6.89 25.39 -16.75
CA THR A 36 7.27 26.66 -17.42
C THR A 36 7.84 26.41 -18.80
N ALA A 37 7.01 26.40 -19.81
CA ALA A 37 7.44 26.70 -21.18
C ALA A 37 6.27 27.21 -22.05
N ASN A 38 6.26 28.50 -22.16
CA ASN A 38 6.04 29.35 -23.34
C ASN A 38 5.03 28.95 -24.42
N GLN A 39 3.98 29.79 -24.49
CA GLN A 39 3.15 29.99 -25.68
C GLN A 39 3.96 30.63 -26.80
N VAL A 40 3.97 30.00 -27.96
CA VAL A 40 4.11 30.68 -29.26
C VAL A 40 3.10 30.04 -30.22
N ALA A 41 2.30 30.90 -30.79
CA ALA A 41 1.22 30.56 -31.72
C ALA A 41 1.71 30.34 -33.17
N ASP A 42 0.89 29.54 -33.87
CA ASP A 42 0.67 29.50 -35.32
C ASP A 42 1.84 29.24 -36.25
N ASP A 43 1.86 28.00 -36.80
CA ASP A 43 1.82 27.82 -38.26
C ASP A 43 1.38 26.37 -38.58
N ALA A 44 0.42 26.27 -39.52
CA ALA A 44 -0.10 24.97 -39.95
C ALA A 44 0.94 24.27 -40.86
N ASP A 45 1.77 23.43 -40.23
CA ASP A 45 2.57 22.42 -40.90
C ASP A 45 2.24 21.04 -40.31
N GLN A 46 2.11 20.02 -41.16
CA GLN A 46 1.82 18.67 -40.78
C GLN A 46 2.99 18.06 -39.97
N SER A 47 3.15 18.54 -38.75
CA SER A 47 3.98 17.86 -37.75
C SER A 47 3.34 16.53 -37.43
N PRO A 48 4.11 15.42 -37.26
CA PRO A 48 3.54 14.18 -36.79
C PRO A 48 2.79 14.43 -35.49
N ALA A 49 1.59 13.87 -35.38
CA ALA A 49 0.74 14.05 -34.20
C ALA A 49 1.59 13.69 -32.96
N THR A 50 1.84 14.67 -32.10
CA THR A 50 2.54 14.45 -30.84
C THR A 50 1.58 13.79 -29.87
N PHE A 51 2.02 12.75 -29.15
CA PHE A 51 1.21 12.14 -28.08
C PHE A 51 1.19 13.09 -26.87
N ASP A 52 -0.02 13.45 -26.42
CA ASP A 52 -0.18 14.31 -25.25
C ASP A 52 -0.36 13.44 -24.00
N THR A 53 0.76 13.17 -23.31
CA THR A 53 0.78 12.35 -22.08
C THR A 53 -0.11 12.94 -20.97
N GLN A 54 -0.17 14.28 -20.83
CA GLN A 54 -1.01 14.90 -19.81
C GLN A 54 -2.50 14.75 -20.12
N GLN A 55 -2.89 14.90 -21.40
CA GLN A 55 -4.25 14.67 -21.83
C GLN A 55 -4.64 13.20 -21.61
N PHE A 56 -3.72 12.26 -21.87
CA PHE A 56 -3.92 10.84 -21.61
C PHE A 56 -4.17 10.59 -20.12
N LEU A 57 -3.33 11.07 -19.23
CA LEU A 57 -3.49 10.88 -17.77
C LEU A 57 -4.81 11.48 -17.28
N ASN A 58 -5.14 12.72 -17.67
CA ASN A 58 -6.41 13.36 -17.30
C ASN A 58 -7.63 12.56 -17.80
N GLY A 59 -7.52 11.94 -18.98
CA GLY A 59 -8.58 11.09 -19.54
C GLY A 59 -8.76 9.79 -18.75
N LEU A 60 -7.65 9.19 -18.32
CA LEU A 60 -7.67 7.97 -17.50
C LEU A 60 -8.26 8.27 -16.10
N ASP A 61 -7.84 9.34 -15.45
CA ASP A 61 -8.38 9.80 -14.17
C ASP A 61 -9.90 10.02 -14.25
N ALA A 62 -10.35 10.68 -15.32
CA ALA A 62 -11.78 10.91 -15.54
C ALA A 62 -12.59 9.61 -15.73
N ILE A 63 -11.98 8.53 -16.22
CA ILE A 63 -12.61 7.20 -16.30
C ILE A 63 -12.75 6.59 -14.90
N PHE A 64 -11.73 6.71 -14.07
CA PHE A 64 -11.79 6.24 -12.68
C PHE A 64 -12.79 7.04 -11.84
N ASP A 65 -12.79 8.37 -11.94
CA ASP A 65 -13.72 9.26 -11.23
C ASP A 65 -15.21 8.96 -11.56
N ARG A 66 -15.48 8.55 -12.80
CA ARG A 66 -16.83 8.12 -13.21
C ARG A 66 -17.20 6.71 -12.79
N HIS A 67 -16.28 5.97 -12.15
CA HIS A 67 -16.44 4.54 -11.81
C HIS A 67 -16.76 3.64 -13.03
N THR A 68 -16.25 3.99 -14.21
CA THR A 68 -16.44 3.23 -15.46
C THR A 68 -15.21 2.41 -15.86
N ALA A 69 -14.20 2.36 -15.01
CA ALA A 69 -12.89 1.74 -15.30
C ALA A 69 -13.01 0.28 -15.77
N ALA A 70 -13.94 -0.50 -15.22
CA ALA A 70 -14.14 -1.91 -15.60
C ALA A 70 -14.44 -2.12 -17.09
N THR A 71 -15.05 -1.12 -17.75
CA THR A 71 -15.46 -1.21 -19.16
C THR A 71 -14.69 -0.28 -20.09
N GLU A 72 -14.21 0.86 -19.60
CA GLU A 72 -13.63 1.92 -20.42
C GLU A 72 -12.10 1.97 -20.35
N ALA A 73 -11.47 1.64 -19.19
CA ALA A 73 -10.04 1.82 -19.02
C ALA A 73 -9.21 0.91 -19.95
N GLY A 74 -9.59 -0.37 -20.10
CA GLY A 74 -8.87 -1.30 -20.99
C GLY A 74 -8.77 -0.80 -22.43
N PRO A 75 -9.89 -0.52 -23.13
CA PRO A 75 -9.88 0.03 -24.47
C PRO A 75 -9.15 1.38 -24.59
N TYR A 76 -9.27 2.24 -23.57
CA TYR A 76 -8.60 3.53 -23.53
C TYR A 76 -7.06 3.39 -23.48
N LEU A 77 -6.55 2.51 -22.61
CA LEU A 77 -5.13 2.20 -22.49
C LEU A 77 -4.56 1.55 -23.76
N GLU A 78 -5.31 0.62 -24.37
CA GLU A 78 -4.92 -0.03 -25.63
C GLU A 78 -4.82 1.00 -26.78
N GLN A 79 -5.77 1.93 -26.88
CA GLN A 79 -5.72 3.00 -27.88
C GLN A 79 -4.56 3.95 -27.63
N ALA A 80 -4.33 4.37 -26.38
CA ALA A 80 -3.21 5.24 -26.00
C ALA A 80 -1.84 4.64 -26.33
N MET A 81 -1.66 3.32 -26.16
CA MET A 81 -0.44 2.64 -26.60
C MET A 81 -0.21 2.77 -28.09
N VAL A 82 -1.26 2.60 -28.91
CA VAL A 82 -1.19 2.74 -30.38
C VAL A 82 -0.88 4.19 -30.76
N ASP A 83 -1.51 5.16 -30.11
CA ASP A 83 -1.33 6.59 -30.40
C ASP A 83 0.09 7.04 -30.07
N ALA A 84 0.65 6.64 -28.92
CA ALA A 84 2.02 6.93 -28.52
C ALA A 84 3.04 6.26 -29.47
N GLU A 85 2.80 5.04 -29.93
CA GLU A 85 3.64 4.37 -30.93
C GLU A 85 3.61 5.08 -32.28
N ASN A 86 2.44 5.47 -32.76
CA ASN A 86 2.29 6.19 -34.03
C ASN A 86 2.94 7.56 -33.99
N ALA A 87 2.94 8.21 -32.83
CA ALA A 87 3.63 9.48 -32.60
C ALA A 87 5.16 9.31 -32.49
N GLY A 88 5.65 8.08 -32.27
CA GLY A 88 7.07 7.82 -31.98
C GLY A 88 7.51 8.33 -30.61
N ASP A 89 6.57 8.57 -29.70
CA ASP A 89 6.85 9.07 -28.35
C ASP A 89 7.14 7.91 -27.40
N GLU A 90 8.42 7.55 -27.29
CA GLU A 90 8.87 6.46 -26.39
C GLU A 90 8.63 6.80 -24.91
N ALA A 91 8.69 8.07 -24.50
CA ALA A 91 8.47 8.48 -23.12
C ALA A 91 6.96 8.39 -22.76
N GLY A 92 6.10 8.89 -23.63
CA GLY A 92 4.66 8.75 -23.52
C GLY A 92 4.23 7.29 -23.51
N LEU A 93 4.78 6.46 -24.40
CA LEU A 93 4.52 5.02 -24.44
C LEU A 93 4.92 4.33 -23.11
N LEU A 94 6.07 4.69 -22.53
CA LEU A 94 6.51 4.12 -21.26
C LEU A 94 5.54 4.48 -20.13
N THR A 95 5.01 5.71 -20.11
CA THR A 95 3.97 6.13 -19.17
C THR A 95 2.70 5.30 -19.36
N VAL A 96 2.19 5.14 -20.58
CA VAL A 96 1.01 4.32 -20.86
C VAL A 96 1.21 2.86 -20.43
N LEU A 97 2.41 2.29 -20.63
CA LEU A 97 2.73 0.92 -20.19
C LEU A 97 2.72 0.81 -18.66
N ASN A 98 3.21 1.83 -17.93
CA ASN A 98 3.18 1.85 -16.48
C ASN A 98 1.74 1.88 -15.94
N GLU A 99 0.87 2.75 -16.48
CA GLU A 99 -0.55 2.79 -16.11
C GLU A 99 -1.27 1.48 -16.45
N THR A 100 -0.95 0.89 -17.61
CA THR A 100 -1.52 -0.40 -18.02
C THR A 100 -1.12 -1.53 -17.06
N MET A 101 0.11 -1.54 -16.56
CA MET A 101 0.56 -2.52 -15.55
C MET A 101 -0.28 -2.42 -14.27
N GLY A 102 -0.54 -1.21 -13.78
CA GLY A 102 -1.40 -0.97 -12.64
C GLY A 102 -2.82 -1.48 -12.86
N PHE A 103 -3.43 -1.06 -13.96
CA PHE A 103 -4.80 -1.47 -14.32
C PHE A 103 -4.93 -2.99 -14.49
N TYR A 104 -4.02 -3.64 -15.22
CA TYR A 104 -4.10 -5.11 -15.41
C TYR A 104 -3.89 -5.88 -14.10
N ARG A 105 -3.06 -5.35 -13.20
CA ARG A 105 -2.88 -5.90 -11.85
C ARG A 105 -4.18 -5.84 -11.06
N SER A 106 -4.86 -4.69 -11.02
CA SER A 106 -6.13 -4.52 -10.32
C SER A 106 -7.26 -5.42 -10.87
N GLN A 107 -7.19 -5.78 -12.16
CA GLN A 107 -8.14 -6.70 -12.81
C GLN A 107 -7.74 -8.18 -12.70
N GLY A 108 -6.65 -8.53 -12.01
CA GLY A 108 -6.13 -9.90 -11.93
C GLY A 108 -5.66 -10.46 -13.28
N ARG A 109 -5.42 -9.63 -14.29
CA ARG A 109 -4.97 -10.01 -15.65
C ARG A 109 -3.47 -10.27 -15.69
N HIS A 110 -2.98 -11.11 -14.77
CA HIS A 110 -1.54 -11.29 -14.57
C HIS A 110 -0.79 -11.81 -15.81
N LYS A 111 -1.42 -12.64 -16.65
CA LYS A 111 -0.77 -13.17 -17.87
C LYS A 111 -0.54 -12.10 -18.92
N GLU A 112 -1.55 -11.28 -19.17
CA GLU A 112 -1.45 -10.15 -20.09
C GLU A 112 -0.47 -9.11 -19.56
N ASN A 113 -0.48 -8.91 -18.24
CA ASN A 113 0.42 -7.98 -17.60
C ASN A 113 1.90 -8.36 -17.75
N GLN A 114 2.24 -9.64 -17.78
CA GLN A 114 3.62 -10.09 -18.04
C GLN A 114 4.14 -9.61 -19.40
N TRP A 115 3.30 -9.58 -20.42
CA TRP A 115 3.67 -9.03 -21.72
C TRP A 115 3.91 -7.52 -21.67
N ILE A 116 3.08 -6.77 -20.93
CA ILE A 116 3.27 -5.33 -20.72
C ILE A 116 4.58 -5.05 -19.98
N VAL A 117 4.87 -5.82 -18.92
CA VAL A 117 6.14 -5.74 -18.18
C VAL A 117 7.34 -5.95 -19.09
N GLN A 118 7.33 -7.02 -19.89
CA GLN A 118 8.43 -7.30 -20.82
C GLN A 118 8.64 -6.15 -21.80
N ARG A 119 7.55 -5.60 -22.34
CA ARG A 119 7.57 -4.49 -23.27
C ARG A 119 8.10 -3.21 -22.64
N ALA A 120 7.73 -2.91 -21.40
CA ALA A 120 8.22 -1.74 -20.68
C ALA A 120 9.74 -1.83 -20.41
N LEU A 121 10.24 -3.01 -20.00
CA LEU A 121 11.67 -3.24 -19.79
C LEU A 121 12.48 -3.12 -21.08
N GLU A 122 11.99 -3.67 -22.19
CA GLU A 122 12.62 -3.56 -23.51
C GLU A 122 12.64 -2.09 -24.01
N LEU A 123 11.54 -1.36 -23.81
CA LEU A 123 11.45 0.04 -24.16
C LEU A 123 12.44 0.88 -23.33
N ALA A 124 12.47 0.70 -22.03
CA ALA A 124 13.40 1.39 -21.15
C ALA A 124 14.88 1.12 -21.53
N ALA A 125 15.18 -0.11 -21.95
CA ALA A 125 16.51 -0.48 -22.43
C ALA A 125 16.86 0.27 -23.74
N ARG A 126 15.94 0.34 -24.70
CA ARG A 126 16.14 1.12 -25.96
C ARG A 126 16.34 2.61 -25.69
N MET A 127 15.60 3.17 -24.74
CA MET A 127 15.73 4.57 -24.31
C MET A 127 17.04 4.83 -23.53
N GLY A 128 17.85 3.79 -23.23
CA GLY A 128 19.08 3.92 -22.46
C GLY A 128 18.87 4.18 -20.96
N LEU A 129 17.67 4.00 -20.42
CA LEU A 129 17.35 4.29 -19.03
C LEU A 129 18.01 3.32 -18.05
N THR A 130 18.31 2.08 -18.49
CA THR A 130 18.82 1.00 -17.63
C THR A 130 20.21 1.26 -17.03
N THR A 131 20.97 2.18 -17.59
CA THR A 131 22.30 2.58 -17.08
C THR A 131 22.26 3.85 -16.24
N GLY A 132 21.08 4.48 -16.11
CA GLY A 132 20.88 5.75 -15.45
C GLY A 132 20.23 5.62 -14.06
N THR A 133 20.09 6.78 -13.42
CA THR A 133 19.38 6.93 -12.15
C THR A 133 18.11 7.78 -12.33
N SER A 134 17.44 7.66 -13.49
CA SER A 134 16.25 8.44 -13.79
C SER A 134 15.04 7.99 -12.96
N GLU A 135 14.21 8.93 -12.61
CA GLU A 135 12.96 8.68 -11.91
C GLU A 135 12.02 7.76 -12.71
N ALA A 136 11.89 7.99 -14.02
CA ALA A 136 11.10 7.14 -14.91
C ALA A 136 11.55 5.67 -14.87
N TRP A 137 12.86 5.42 -14.77
CA TRP A 137 13.38 4.07 -14.62
C TRP A 137 13.01 3.46 -13.26
N ALA A 138 13.13 4.23 -12.17
CA ALA A 138 12.75 3.78 -10.85
C ALA A 138 11.25 3.37 -10.78
N ILE A 139 10.37 4.22 -11.30
CA ILE A 139 8.92 3.96 -11.38
C ILE A 139 8.65 2.70 -12.19
N THR A 140 9.25 2.57 -13.37
CA THR A 140 9.08 1.39 -14.23
C THR A 140 9.52 0.10 -13.52
N LEU A 141 10.66 0.12 -12.84
CA LEU A 141 11.13 -1.02 -12.06
C LEU A 141 10.16 -1.42 -10.94
N ILE A 142 9.64 -0.45 -10.20
CA ILE A 142 8.67 -0.69 -9.11
C ILE A 142 7.39 -1.30 -9.68
N ASN A 143 6.84 -0.75 -10.75
CA ASN A 143 5.62 -1.27 -11.38
C ASN A 143 5.82 -2.68 -11.96
N CYS A 144 6.97 -2.94 -12.61
CA CYS A 144 7.33 -4.27 -13.07
C CYS A 144 7.44 -5.27 -11.91
N ALA A 145 8.16 -4.88 -10.84
CA ALA A 145 8.33 -5.72 -9.65
C ALA A 145 7.00 -6.06 -8.98
N THR A 146 6.14 -5.05 -8.80
CA THR A 146 4.81 -5.22 -8.20
C THR A 146 3.93 -6.14 -9.05
N SER A 147 4.00 -6.01 -10.39
CA SER A 147 3.28 -6.89 -11.32
C SER A 147 3.80 -8.33 -11.27
N MET A 148 5.12 -8.52 -11.14
CA MET A 148 5.72 -9.86 -10.98
C MET A 148 5.34 -10.48 -9.63
N ARG A 149 5.31 -9.70 -8.53
CA ARG A 149 4.84 -10.16 -7.22
C ARG A 149 3.38 -10.64 -7.30
N ALA A 150 2.49 -9.83 -7.89
CA ALA A 150 1.08 -10.20 -8.08
C ALA A 150 0.91 -11.48 -8.93
N ALA A 151 1.80 -11.71 -9.89
CA ALA A 151 1.87 -12.95 -10.68
C ALA A 151 2.57 -14.11 -9.93
N LYS A 152 2.97 -13.92 -8.66
CA LYS A 152 3.71 -14.88 -7.82
C LYS A 152 5.08 -15.28 -8.38
N GLN A 153 5.67 -14.43 -9.19
CA GLN A 153 7.03 -14.58 -9.72
C GLN A 153 8.02 -13.88 -8.78
N TYR A 154 8.11 -14.38 -7.55
CA TYR A 154 8.74 -13.71 -6.42
C TYR A 154 10.23 -13.43 -6.62
N ASP A 155 10.99 -14.35 -7.21
CA ASP A 155 12.42 -14.15 -7.43
C ASP A 155 12.68 -12.98 -8.40
N GLN A 156 11.90 -12.90 -9.48
CA GLN A 156 11.99 -11.80 -10.44
C GLN A 156 11.54 -10.47 -9.82
N ALA A 157 10.50 -10.50 -9.00
CA ALA A 157 10.02 -9.33 -8.28
C ALA A 157 11.09 -8.80 -7.31
N GLU A 158 11.75 -9.68 -6.54
CA GLU A 158 12.81 -9.31 -5.61
C GLU A 158 13.98 -8.65 -6.34
N ASP A 159 14.43 -9.23 -7.45
CA ASP A 159 15.51 -8.67 -8.26
C ASP A 159 15.17 -7.27 -8.81
N LEU A 160 13.95 -7.06 -9.30
CA LEU A 160 13.50 -5.77 -9.81
C LEU A 160 13.34 -4.73 -8.69
N TYR A 161 12.82 -5.11 -7.52
CA TYR A 161 12.75 -4.22 -6.37
C TYR A 161 14.14 -3.79 -5.88
N HIS A 162 15.12 -4.69 -5.85
CA HIS A 162 16.50 -4.33 -5.49
C HIS A 162 17.14 -3.40 -6.50
N GLN A 163 16.87 -3.58 -7.79
CA GLN A 163 17.31 -2.63 -8.81
C GLN A 163 16.65 -1.26 -8.59
N ALA A 164 15.33 -1.22 -8.35
CA ALA A 164 14.61 0.01 -8.04
C ALA A 164 15.21 0.71 -6.80
N GLN A 165 15.47 -0.04 -5.73
CA GLN A 165 16.08 0.49 -4.51
C GLN A 165 17.46 1.11 -4.78
N SER A 166 18.28 0.46 -5.62
CA SER A 166 19.58 1.02 -6.04
C SER A 166 19.42 2.34 -6.79
N VAL A 167 18.50 2.41 -7.74
CA VAL A 167 18.21 3.63 -8.51
C VAL A 167 17.70 4.74 -7.59
N CYS A 168 16.70 4.45 -6.78
CA CYS A 168 16.07 5.42 -5.88
C CYS A 168 17.07 6.02 -4.87
N ARG A 169 17.97 5.21 -4.32
CA ARG A 169 19.00 5.71 -3.38
C ARG A 169 19.95 6.73 -3.99
N HIS A 170 20.12 6.73 -5.31
CA HIS A 170 20.99 7.67 -6.02
C HIS A 170 20.24 8.90 -6.55
N SER A 171 18.91 8.78 -6.75
CA SER A 171 18.11 9.82 -7.40
C SER A 171 17.19 10.58 -6.46
N LEU A 172 16.84 10.01 -5.31
CA LEU A 172 15.85 10.57 -4.38
C LEU A 172 16.49 11.04 -3.08
N ALA A 173 15.83 12.00 -2.43
CA ALA A 173 16.21 12.39 -1.07
C ALA A 173 15.96 11.23 -0.07
N PRO A 174 16.77 11.09 0.99
CA PRO A 174 16.60 10.01 1.98
C PRO A 174 15.25 10.00 2.72
N THR A 175 14.49 11.09 2.62
CA THR A 175 13.16 11.26 3.21
C THR A 175 12.06 11.29 2.15
N ASP A 176 12.35 10.87 0.92
CA ASP A 176 11.34 10.83 -0.14
C ASP A 176 10.35 9.68 0.12
N ARG A 177 9.05 10.00 0.14
CA ARG A 177 7.98 9.02 0.42
C ARG A 177 7.95 7.86 -0.57
N ARG A 178 8.44 8.05 -1.79
CA ARG A 178 8.57 6.96 -2.78
C ARG A 178 9.54 5.86 -2.34
N LEU A 179 10.56 6.20 -1.56
CA LEU A 179 11.42 5.19 -0.92
C LEU A 179 10.65 4.38 0.12
N ALA A 180 9.78 5.03 0.89
CA ALA A 180 8.94 4.32 1.86
C ALA A 180 7.96 3.36 1.16
N ALA A 181 7.32 3.80 0.07
CA ALA A 181 6.46 2.94 -0.75
C ALA A 181 7.23 1.71 -1.28
N LEU A 182 8.45 1.90 -1.77
CA LEU A 182 9.31 0.79 -2.21
C LEU A 182 9.62 -0.18 -1.06
N HIS A 183 9.94 0.32 0.13
CA HIS A 183 10.17 -0.51 1.32
C HIS A 183 8.90 -1.27 1.74
N ASN A 184 7.71 -0.65 1.67
CA ASN A 184 6.44 -1.32 1.90
C ASN A 184 6.22 -2.46 0.88
N ASN A 185 6.46 -2.23 -0.40
CA ASN A 185 6.33 -3.25 -1.44
C ASN A 185 7.27 -4.44 -1.22
N LEU A 186 8.52 -4.18 -0.80
CA LEU A 186 9.47 -5.23 -0.42
C LEU A 186 9.00 -6.00 0.81
N SER A 187 8.41 -5.33 1.80
CA SER A 187 7.87 -5.99 2.99
C SER A 187 6.74 -6.97 2.65
N MET A 188 5.85 -6.56 1.72
CA MET A 188 4.78 -7.43 1.22
C MET A 188 5.36 -8.68 0.52
N LEU A 189 6.36 -8.50 -0.35
CA LEU A 189 7.06 -9.62 -0.99
C LEU A 189 7.66 -10.58 0.05
N TYR A 190 8.31 -10.05 1.08
CA TYR A 190 8.92 -10.86 2.13
C TYR A 190 7.88 -11.57 2.99
N SER A 191 6.76 -10.94 3.28
CA SER A 191 5.63 -11.57 3.98
C SER A 191 5.03 -12.71 3.16
N GLU A 192 4.76 -12.51 1.87
CA GLU A 192 4.23 -13.54 0.97
C GLU A 192 5.18 -14.72 0.76
N THR A 193 6.48 -14.50 0.90
CA THR A 193 7.51 -15.54 0.79
C THR A 193 7.97 -16.11 2.15
N ASN A 194 7.20 -15.87 3.22
CA ASN A 194 7.44 -16.36 4.58
C ASN A 194 8.82 -15.96 5.14
N ARG A 195 9.19 -14.69 4.95
CA ARG A 195 10.43 -14.07 5.46
C ARG A 195 10.11 -12.86 6.33
N PRO A 196 9.38 -13.04 7.45
CA PRO A 196 8.85 -11.92 8.25
C PRO A 196 9.95 -11.05 8.87
N ASP A 197 11.11 -11.61 9.21
CA ASP A 197 12.30 -10.88 9.67
C ASP A 197 12.77 -9.81 8.68
N LYS A 198 12.75 -10.13 7.38
CA LYS A 198 13.06 -9.15 6.33
C LYS A 198 11.92 -8.14 6.16
N ALA A 199 10.67 -8.60 6.21
CA ALA A 199 9.52 -7.71 6.13
C ALA A 199 9.52 -6.66 7.25
N GLU A 200 9.84 -7.07 8.48
CA GLU A 200 9.99 -6.13 9.61
C GLU A 200 11.05 -5.06 9.34
N LEU A 201 12.23 -5.45 8.84
CA LEU A 201 13.30 -4.51 8.54
C LEU A 201 12.87 -3.46 7.50
N GLU A 202 12.21 -3.90 6.44
CA GLU A 202 11.73 -3.00 5.40
C GLU A 202 10.62 -2.06 5.93
N LEU A 203 9.67 -2.56 6.72
CA LEU A 203 8.63 -1.73 7.31
C LEU A 203 9.16 -0.70 8.32
N ARG A 204 10.17 -1.06 9.11
CA ARG A 204 10.82 -0.10 10.02
C ARG A 204 11.51 1.03 9.25
N GLU A 205 12.13 0.72 8.12
CA GLU A 205 12.75 1.73 7.27
C GLU A 205 11.69 2.60 6.57
N ALA A 206 10.60 2.01 6.09
CA ALA A 206 9.45 2.75 5.55
C ALA A 206 8.89 3.73 6.58
N LEU A 207 8.59 3.26 7.79
CA LEU A 207 8.09 4.09 8.88
C LEU A 207 9.04 5.24 9.20
N ARG A 208 10.35 4.98 9.33
CA ARG A 208 11.38 6.01 9.57
C ARG A 208 11.36 7.12 8.51
N ILE A 209 11.20 6.74 7.24
CA ILE A 209 11.16 7.69 6.11
C ILE A 209 9.89 8.54 6.19
N ILE A 210 8.73 7.91 6.41
CA ILE A 210 7.44 8.60 6.46
C ILE A 210 7.38 9.55 7.67
N GLU A 211 7.79 9.11 8.85
CA GLU A 211 7.88 9.98 10.04
C GLU A 211 8.79 11.19 9.82
N ALA A 212 9.95 10.98 9.16
CA ALA A 212 10.90 12.05 8.88
C ALA A 212 10.40 13.03 7.79
N SER A 213 9.48 12.62 6.92
CA SER A 213 8.90 13.45 5.86
C SER A 213 7.59 14.09 6.26
N SER A 214 6.95 13.62 7.31
CA SER A 214 5.64 14.11 7.75
C SER A 214 5.76 15.44 8.48
N VAL A 215 4.83 16.35 8.19
CA VAL A 215 4.70 17.63 8.91
C VAL A 215 4.11 17.41 10.31
N ASN A 216 3.23 16.41 10.46
CA ASN A 216 2.62 16.03 11.72
C ASN A 216 2.45 14.49 11.79
N PRO A 217 3.51 13.76 12.21
CA PRO A 217 3.46 12.29 12.26
C PRO A 217 2.35 11.73 13.15
N ASP A 218 1.94 12.46 14.18
CA ASP A 218 0.87 12.03 15.11
C ASP A 218 -0.56 12.18 14.54
N ALA A 219 -0.70 12.67 13.30
CA ALA A 219 -1.97 12.78 12.58
C ALA A 219 -1.83 12.43 11.09
N ASP A 220 -0.80 11.66 10.73
CA ASP A 220 -0.50 11.28 9.35
C ASP A 220 -0.99 9.85 9.08
N ILE A 221 -1.83 9.69 8.06
CA ILE A 221 -2.44 8.41 7.70
C ILE A 221 -1.40 7.37 7.28
N ASP A 222 -0.34 7.79 6.58
CA ASP A 222 0.71 6.88 6.11
C ASP A 222 1.56 6.37 7.28
N VAL A 223 1.82 7.23 8.29
CA VAL A 223 2.47 6.82 9.55
C VAL A 223 1.62 5.77 10.25
N SER A 224 0.31 6.02 10.33
CA SER A 224 -0.63 5.09 10.96
C SER A 224 -0.72 3.74 10.23
N SER A 225 -0.81 3.78 8.90
CA SER A 225 -0.83 2.57 8.05
C SER A 225 0.46 1.78 8.19
N SER A 226 1.61 2.44 8.24
CA SER A 226 2.91 1.79 8.47
C SER A 226 2.98 1.11 9.85
N HIS A 227 2.43 1.73 10.89
CA HIS A 227 2.32 1.11 12.21
C HIS A 227 1.39 -0.12 12.17
N THR A 228 0.27 -0.07 11.45
CA THR A 228 -0.64 -1.22 11.28
C THR A 228 0.08 -2.39 10.60
N ASN A 229 0.77 -2.14 9.50
CA ASN A 229 1.50 -3.18 8.76
C ASN A 229 2.62 -3.80 9.61
N LEU A 230 3.33 -2.97 10.37
CA LEU A 230 4.38 -3.45 11.28
C LEU A 230 3.81 -4.29 12.42
N ALA A 231 2.66 -3.91 12.99
CA ALA A 231 1.98 -4.69 14.01
C ALA A 231 1.61 -6.10 13.51
N LEU A 232 1.07 -6.20 12.29
CA LEU A 232 0.70 -7.48 11.70
C LEU A 232 1.93 -8.35 11.38
N THR A 233 3.02 -7.76 10.92
CA THR A 233 4.28 -8.48 10.69
C THR A 233 4.86 -9.02 12.01
N LEU A 234 4.93 -8.18 13.04
CA LEU A 234 5.40 -8.58 14.38
C LEU A 234 4.52 -9.66 15.01
N LEU A 235 3.23 -9.64 14.72
CA LEU A 235 2.31 -10.70 15.15
C LEU A 235 2.68 -12.05 14.53
N THR A 236 3.06 -12.10 13.24
CA THR A 236 3.52 -13.35 12.59
C THR A 236 4.84 -13.86 13.16
N GLU A 237 5.64 -13.00 13.75
CA GLU A 237 6.89 -13.34 14.45
C GLU A 237 6.68 -13.68 15.93
N HIS A 238 5.42 -13.70 16.41
CA HIS A 238 5.07 -13.89 17.82
C HIS A 238 5.65 -12.84 18.78
N LYS A 239 6.00 -11.66 18.27
CA LYS A 239 6.47 -10.50 19.05
C LYS A 239 5.26 -9.69 19.55
N LEU A 240 4.44 -10.32 20.42
CA LEU A 240 3.10 -9.80 20.76
C LEU A 240 3.13 -8.42 21.43
N GLU A 241 4.10 -8.15 22.33
CA GLU A 241 4.21 -6.87 23.02
C GLU A 241 4.47 -5.71 22.03
N ASP A 242 5.43 -5.90 21.11
CA ASP A 242 5.75 -4.91 20.07
C ASP A 242 4.58 -4.75 19.10
N ALA A 243 3.95 -5.85 18.69
CA ALA A 243 2.76 -5.84 17.84
C ALA A 243 1.63 -5.02 18.48
N HIS A 244 1.37 -5.24 19.75
CA HIS A 244 0.37 -4.49 20.51
C HIS A 244 0.67 -2.99 20.54
N TRP A 245 1.91 -2.62 20.83
CA TRP A 245 2.33 -1.22 20.86
C TRP A 245 2.10 -0.54 19.51
N HIS A 246 2.54 -1.16 18.41
CA HIS A 246 2.35 -0.60 17.07
C HIS A 246 0.87 -0.52 16.68
N ALA A 247 0.06 -1.55 16.96
CA ALA A 247 -1.37 -1.52 16.69
C ALA A 247 -2.11 -0.43 17.47
N ALA A 248 -1.78 -0.26 18.76
CA ALA A 248 -2.36 0.82 19.58
C ALA A 248 -1.93 2.21 19.10
N LYS A 249 -0.64 2.39 18.70
CA LYS A 249 -0.14 3.64 18.15
C LYS A 249 -0.83 4.04 16.85
N ALA A 250 -1.09 3.07 15.97
CA ALA A 250 -1.87 3.30 14.76
C ALA A 250 -3.25 3.91 15.09
N LEU A 251 -4.00 3.30 16.00
CA LEU A 251 -5.32 3.78 16.40
C LEU A 251 -5.27 5.16 17.06
N GLU A 252 -4.21 5.45 17.85
CA GLU A 252 -4.00 6.77 18.43
C GLU A 252 -3.84 7.85 17.36
N ILE A 253 -3.03 7.58 16.32
CA ILE A 253 -2.77 8.51 15.21
C ILE A 253 -4.06 8.78 14.43
N TYR A 254 -4.85 7.74 14.09
CA TYR A 254 -6.14 7.92 13.41
C TYR A 254 -7.09 8.83 14.20
N ARG A 255 -7.17 8.65 15.52
CA ARG A 255 -8.04 9.49 16.37
C ARG A 255 -7.51 10.92 16.45
N THR A 256 -6.21 11.11 16.62
CA THR A 256 -5.58 12.44 16.66
C THR A 256 -5.79 13.21 15.35
N GLY A 257 -5.74 12.49 14.23
CA GLY A 257 -5.97 13.03 12.89
C GLY A 257 -7.45 13.21 12.51
N HIS A 258 -8.40 12.77 13.35
CA HIS A 258 -9.84 12.73 13.01
C HIS A 258 -10.14 11.93 11.74
N LEU A 259 -9.50 10.75 11.60
CA LEU A 259 -9.55 9.88 10.42
C LEU A 259 -10.36 8.59 10.67
N GLU A 260 -11.24 8.58 11.70
CA GLU A 260 -11.95 7.39 12.17
C GLU A 260 -13.04 6.87 11.21
N HIS A 261 -13.34 7.60 10.15
CA HIS A 261 -14.31 7.22 9.10
C HIS A 261 -13.64 6.72 7.82
N SER A 262 -12.39 6.26 7.91
CA SER A 262 -11.64 5.78 6.75
C SER A 262 -11.56 4.25 6.74
N ALA A 263 -11.41 3.70 5.55
CA ALA A 263 -11.13 2.27 5.34
C ALA A 263 -9.84 1.82 6.04
N HIS A 264 -8.83 2.66 6.03
CA HIS A 264 -7.57 2.42 6.72
C HIS A 264 -7.75 2.30 8.24
N TYR A 265 -8.64 3.11 8.83
CA TYR A 265 -8.99 2.97 10.24
C TYR A 265 -9.66 1.63 10.54
N ALA A 266 -10.55 1.16 9.67
CA ALA A 266 -11.15 -0.17 9.81
C ALA A 266 -10.09 -1.27 9.78
N SER A 267 -9.09 -1.16 8.90
CA SER A 267 -7.95 -2.08 8.84
C SER A 267 -7.13 -2.06 10.13
N ALA A 268 -6.84 -0.88 10.66
CA ALA A 268 -6.12 -0.73 11.93
C ALA A 268 -6.90 -1.32 13.12
N LEU A 269 -8.23 -1.14 13.16
CA LEU A 269 -9.10 -1.75 14.18
C LEU A 269 -9.08 -3.28 14.10
N ALA A 270 -9.18 -3.83 12.90
CA ALA A 270 -9.13 -5.27 12.68
C ALA A 270 -7.75 -5.84 13.05
N GLY A 271 -6.66 -5.15 12.69
CA GLY A 271 -5.30 -5.52 13.08
C GLY A 271 -5.09 -5.50 14.59
N PHE A 272 -5.56 -4.44 15.28
CA PHE A 272 -5.52 -4.37 16.74
C PHE A 272 -6.32 -5.51 17.39
N ALA A 273 -7.53 -5.79 16.87
CA ALA A 273 -8.35 -6.89 17.36
C ALA A 273 -7.66 -8.25 17.21
N GLN A 274 -6.93 -8.45 16.12
CA GLN A 274 -6.16 -9.66 15.87
C GLN A 274 -5.00 -9.82 16.87
N VAL A 275 -4.28 -8.75 17.17
CA VAL A 275 -3.24 -8.75 18.22
C VAL A 275 -3.85 -9.09 19.57
N CYS A 276 -4.97 -8.46 19.95
CA CYS A 276 -5.69 -8.80 21.19
C CYS A 276 -6.14 -10.27 21.23
N PHE A 277 -6.58 -10.82 20.10
CA PHE A 277 -6.94 -12.23 20.00
C PHE A 277 -5.74 -13.15 20.28
N ALA A 278 -4.59 -12.87 19.68
CA ALA A 278 -3.36 -13.63 19.93
C ALA A 278 -2.86 -13.51 21.38
N GLU A 279 -3.10 -12.37 22.02
CA GLU A 279 -2.84 -12.15 23.45
C GLU A 279 -3.87 -12.82 24.37
N ARG A 280 -4.89 -13.49 23.81
CA ARG A 280 -6.06 -14.07 24.53
C ARG A 280 -6.92 -13.03 25.24
N ARG A 281 -6.85 -11.79 24.85
CA ARG A 281 -7.71 -10.68 25.29
C ARG A 281 -8.98 -10.65 24.45
N TYR A 282 -9.78 -11.72 24.57
CA TYR A 282 -10.91 -11.98 23.68
C TYR A 282 -12.00 -10.91 23.74
N ALA A 283 -12.23 -10.28 24.89
CA ALA A 283 -13.20 -9.18 25.00
C ALA A 283 -12.80 -7.96 24.17
N ASP A 284 -11.51 -7.61 24.22
CA ASP A 284 -10.96 -6.49 23.43
C ASP A 284 -10.97 -6.83 21.92
N ALA A 285 -10.65 -8.08 21.56
CA ALA A 285 -10.72 -8.55 20.18
C ALA A 285 -12.15 -8.44 19.61
N VAL A 286 -13.17 -8.91 20.36
CA VAL A 286 -14.58 -8.80 19.95
C VAL A 286 -14.98 -7.34 19.76
N THR A 287 -14.59 -6.46 20.70
CA THR A 287 -14.89 -5.03 20.60
C THR A 287 -14.24 -4.39 19.38
N GLY A 288 -12.96 -4.69 19.12
CA GLY A 288 -12.23 -4.19 17.96
C GLY A 288 -12.84 -4.64 16.64
N TYR A 289 -13.16 -5.92 16.48
CA TYR A 289 -13.80 -6.43 15.27
C TYR A 289 -15.21 -5.87 15.04
N ARG A 290 -16.00 -5.66 16.08
CA ARG A 290 -17.31 -5.01 15.96
C ARG A 290 -17.19 -3.58 15.46
N HIS A 291 -16.21 -2.83 15.98
CA HIS A 291 -15.91 -1.48 15.51
C HIS A 291 -15.43 -1.50 14.05
N ALA A 292 -14.49 -2.38 13.69
CA ALA A 292 -14.03 -2.53 12.31
C ALA A 292 -15.19 -2.79 11.34
N LEU A 293 -16.09 -3.72 11.70
CA LEU A 293 -17.28 -4.02 10.88
C LEU A 293 -18.21 -2.82 10.70
N ALA A 294 -18.38 -1.99 11.73
CA ALA A 294 -19.22 -0.79 11.63
C ALA A 294 -18.62 0.22 10.64
N VAL A 295 -17.31 0.44 10.68
CA VAL A 295 -16.61 1.33 9.75
C VAL A 295 -16.59 0.75 8.33
N ILE A 296 -16.35 -0.56 8.17
CA ILE A 296 -16.40 -1.22 6.86
C ILE A 296 -17.81 -1.10 6.24
N GLU A 297 -18.87 -1.29 7.04
CA GLU A 297 -20.25 -1.15 6.58
C GLU A 297 -20.55 0.29 6.11
N GLU A 298 -20.03 1.29 6.83
CA GLU A 298 -20.16 2.70 6.48
C GLU A 298 -19.45 3.03 5.16
N CYS A 299 -18.20 2.53 4.97
CA CYS A 299 -17.38 2.86 3.82
C CYS A 299 -17.75 2.07 2.54
N TYR A 300 -18.07 0.78 2.70
CA TYR A 300 -18.15 -0.16 1.56
C TYR A 300 -19.43 -0.99 1.52
N GLY A 301 -20.23 -0.98 2.59
CA GLY A 301 -21.38 -1.89 2.73
C GLY A 301 -20.98 -3.31 3.14
N LYS A 302 -22.00 -4.22 3.15
CA LYS A 302 -21.85 -5.62 3.64
C LYS A 302 -21.47 -6.62 2.55
N ASP A 303 -21.55 -6.25 1.29
CA ASP A 303 -21.38 -7.18 0.16
C ASP A 303 -19.92 -7.32 -0.30
N THR A 304 -18.97 -6.99 0.59
CA THR A 304 -17.53 -7.06 0.31
C THR A 304 -16.89 -8.28 0.98
N ASP A 305 -15.81 -8.78 0.39
CA ASP A 305 -14.99 -9.83 1.01
C ASP A 305 -14.39 -9.33 2.33
N TYR A 306 -14.03 -8.06 2.40
CA TYR A 306 -13.48 -7.44 3.59
C TYR A 306 -14.47 -7.50 4.77
N TRP A 307 -15.75 -7.18 4.53
CA TRP A 307 -16.79 -7.34 5.56
C TRP A 307 -16.97 -8.81 5.98
N ARG A 308 -17.02 -9.75 5.02
CA ARG A 308 -17.20 -11.19 5.30
C ARG A 308 -16.07 -11.76 6.13
N ILE A 309 -14.83 -11.45 5.77
CA ILE A 309 -13.62 -11.88 6.49
C ILE A 309 -13.63 -11.34 7.92
N THR A 310 -13.88 -10.04 8.08
CA THR A 310 -13.91 -9.42 9.42
C THR A 310 -15.04 -9.97 10.29
N ALA A 311 -16.21 -10.29 9.71
CA ALA A 311 -17.32 -10.94 10.40
C ALA A 311 -16.98 -12.38 10.84
N ASP A 312 -16.25 -13.13 10.03
CA ASP A 312 -15.76 -14.46 10.41
C ASP A 312 -14.75 -14.39 11.56
N ASN A 313 -13.88 -13.39 11.56
CA ASN A 313 -12.92 -13.14 12.64
C ASN A 313 -13.65 -12.78 13.94
N LEU A 314 -14.67 -11.93 13.86
CA LEU A 314 -15.51 -11.60 15.01
C LEU A 314 -16.15 -12.86 15.59
N ARG A 315 -16.75 -13.71 14.74
CA ARG A 315 -17.37 -14.96 15.20
C ARG A 315 -16.37 -15.86 15.94
N GLN A 316 -15.15 -16.00 15.41
CA GLN A 316 -14.09 -16.78 16.07
C GLN A 316 -13.69 -16.18 17.42
N ALA A 317 -13.60 -14.84 17.51
CA ALA A 317 -13.29 -14.16 18.75
C ALA A 317 -14.40 -14.34 19.81
N GLU A 318 -15.70 -14.30 19.40
CA GLU A 318 -16.84 -14.56 20.26
C GLU A 318 -16.88 -16.02 20.77
N GLU A 319 -16.59 -16.99 19.89
CA GLU A 319 -16.48 -18.40 20.27
C GLU A 319 -15.34 -18.64 21.28
N ALA A 320 -14.17 -18.01 21.06
CA ALA A 320 -13.02 -18.11 21.96
C ALA A 320 -13.32 -17.44 23.33
N ALA A 321 -13.99 -16.29 23.34
CA ALA A 321 -14.43 -15.61 24.56
C ALA A 321 -15.40 -16.50 25.37
N ALA A 322 -16.39 -17.11 24.71
CA ALA A 322 -17.35 -18.00 25.33
C ALA A 322 -16.67 -19.25 25.94
N GLN A 323 -15.71 -19.86 25.20
CA GLN A 323 -14.94 -21.01 25.69
C GLN A 323 -14.06 -20.66 26.89
N ALA A 324 -13.53 -19.43 26.92
CA ALA A 324 -12.74 -18.94 28.05
C ALA A 324 -13.59 -18.42 29.23
N GLY A 325 -14.91 -18.42 29.13
CA GLY A 325 -15.81 -17.89 30.16
C GLY A 325 -15.71 -16.36 30.31
N VAL A 326 -15.28 -15.66 29.27
CA VAL A 326 -15.15 -14.20 29.26
C VAL A 326 -16.48 -13.57 28.86
N THR A 327 -17.04 -12.70 29.71
CA THR A 327 -18.22 -11.90 29.36
C THR A 327 -17.81 -10.73 28.48
N VAL A 328 -18.46 -10.60 27.33
CA VAL A 328 -18.29 -9.47 26.43
C VAL A 328 -19.49 -8.54 26.60
N ASP A 329 -19.24 -7.30 27.01
CA ASP A 329 -20.29 -6.30 27.12
C ASP A 329 -20.86 -5.95 25.73
N ASN A 330 -22.16 -6.14 25.54
CA ASN A 330 -22.85 -5.80 24.30
C ASN A 330 -23.16 -4.28 24.16
N ALA A 331 -22.74 -3.46 25.12
CA ALA A 331 -23.14 -2.05 25.23
C ALA A 331 -22.29 -1.08 24.37
N GLY A 332 -21.30 -1.51 23.63
CA GLY A 332 -20.24 -0.67 23.08
C GLY A 332 -20.30 -0.28 21.60
N VAL A 333 -21.45 -0.36 20.90
CA VAL A 333 -21.51 0.04 19.46
C VAL A 333 -22.15 1.42 19.23
N ALA A 334 -22.63 2.07 20.27
CA ALA A 334 -23.21 3.40 20.16
C ALA A 334 -22.40 4.43 20.99
N GLY A 335 -21.44 5.06 20.41
CA GLY A 335 -21.08 6.42 20.79
C GLY A 335 -19.91 6.65 21.73
N ASP A 336 -18.93 5.73 21.90
CA ASP A 336 -17.69 6.16 22.55
C ASP A 336 -16.46 5.41 22.01
N ALA A 337 -15.75 6.04 21.06
CA ALA A 337 -14.44 5.60 20.58
C ALA A 337 -13.34 5.72 21.66
N GLY A 338 -13.72 6.06 22.90
CA GLY A 338 -12.82 6.37 24.01
C GLY A 338 -12.34 5.20 24.86
N ALA A 339 -12.85 3.96 24.65
CA ALA A 339 -12.65 2.85 25.59
C ALA A 339 -11.68 1.75 25.13
N LEU A 340 -10.86 1.98 24.09
CA LEU A 340 -9.74 1.07 23.85
C LEU A 340 -8.61 1.38 24.84
N PRO A 341 -7.90 0.37 25.40
CA PRO A 341 -6.90 0.58 26.43
C PRO A 341 -5.83 1.55 25.97
N GLN A 342 -5.57 2.55 26.82
CA GLN A 342 -4.47 3.49 26.62
C GLN A 342 -3.14 2.73 26.64
N SER A 343 -2.23 3.11 25.73
CA SER A 343 -0.87 2.60 25.66
C SER A 343 -0.13 2.85 27.00
N GLY A 344 -0.21 1.90 27.92
CA GLY A 344 0.53 1.93 29.18
C GLY A 344 1.92 1.37 28.98
N SER A 345 2.91 2.22 29.17
CA SER A 345 4.35 1.99 29.29
C SER A 345 5.18 2.03 28.01
N ARG A 346 6.21 2.90 28.09
CA ARG A 346 7.28 3.07 27.10
C ARG A 346 7.98 1.73 26.82
N LEU A 347 8.26 1.47 25.53
CA LEU A 347 9.18 0.42 25.12
C LEU A 347 10.51 0.55 25.85
N PRO A 348 11.03 -0.52 26.46
CA PRO A 348 12.43 -0.59 26.82
C PRO A 348 13.25 -0.79 25.54
N ASN A 349 14.05 0.20 25.18
CA ASN A 349 15.04 0.21 24.09
C ASN A 349 14.59 0.70 22.71
N SER A 350 14.41 2.03 22.58
CA SER A 350 14.93 2.69 21.37
C SER A 350 16.48 2.60 21.43
N PRO A 351 17.17 2.19 20.34
CA PRO A 351 18.63 2.24 20.31
C PRO A 351 19.04 3.69 20.48
N ALA A 352 19.80 3.95 21.55
CA ALA A 352 20.34 5.25 21.89
C ALA A 352 21.05 5.85 20.68
N GLN A 353 20.63 7.05 20.28
CA GLN A 353 21.41 7.91 19.39
C GLN A 353 22.83 8.00 19.94
N GLY A 354 23.77 7.37 19.25
CA GLY A 354 25.18 7.47 19.57
C GLY A 354 25.61 8.93 19.52
N LYS A 355 25.88 9.48 20.70
CA LYS A 355 26.62 10.73 20.83
C LYS A 355 27.99 10.51 20.22
N THR A 356 28.22 11.01 19.02
CA THR A 356 29.56 11.29 18.52
C THR A 356 30.06 12.51 19.27
N GLY A 357 30.88 12.28 20.30
CA GLY A 357 31.66 13.30 20.95
C GLY A 357 33.11 13.25 20.44
N ALA A 358 33.62 14.43 20.15
CA ALA A 358 35.00 14.85 19.90
C ALA A 358 35.63 14.40 18.59
#